data_8532f57b87ab95e6e0dc547149a10e66
#
_entry.id   8532f57b87ab95e6e0dc547149a10e66
#
_cell.length_a   1.000
_cell.length_b   1.000
_cell.length_c   1.000
_cell.angle_alpha   90.00
_cell.angle_beta   90.00
_cell.angle_gamma   90.00
#
_symmetry.space_group_name_H-M   'P 1'
#
loop_
_entity.id
_entity.type
_entity.pdbx_description
1 polymer ?
#
loop_
_entity_poly.entity_id
_entity_poly.type
_entity_poly.pdbx_seq_one_letter_code
_entity_poly.pdbx_strand_id
1 'polypeptide(L)'
;WRLQSKRYPQLTEARHTTRMPGKFYTLSELQDLARLCKELRITLIPEIDMPGHSSAFSRAMGFDMQTLEGKRALKDILTELAESLDVPYIHLGTDETDFTDKLFVPEMVEHVRSLGKKAIAWNPGWPFKSKEVDLLHLWSSKGRIVYGTPAIDSRYHYLNHYDLFADIQMLYSSKILGVTASNTNVMGAILAVWND
;
A
#
# COMPACT_ATOMS: atom_id res chain seq x y z
N TRP A 1 0.10 -4.61 -12.40
CA TRP A 1 -1.26 -4.26 -12.00
C TRP A 1 -2.09 -5.52 -11.75
N ARG A 2 -2.87 -5.56 -10.65
CA ARG A 2 -3.59 -6.78 -10.25
C ARG A 2 -5.05 -6.52 -9.84
N LEU A 3 -5.54 -5.31 -9.99
CA LEU A 3 -6.90 -4.93 -9.63
C LEU A 3 -7.73 -4.69 -10.90
N GLN A 4 -8.91 -5.30 -10.99
CA GLN A 4 -9.89 -4.94 -12.01
C GLN A 4 -10.38 -3.50 -11.80
N SER A 5 -10.42 -2.72 -12.87
CA SER A 5 -11.11 -1.44 -12.91
C SER A 5 -12.14 -1.44 -14.03
N LYS A 6 -13.34 -1.00 -13.73
CA LYS A 6 -14.40 -0.83 -14.74
C LYS A 6 -14.15 0.41 -15.59
N ARG A 7 -13.54 1.44 -14.99
CA ARG A 7 -13.22 2.69 -15.69
C ARG A 7 -12.01 2.54 -16.61
N TYR A 8 -11.05 1.71 -16.23
CA TYR A 8 -9.79 1.50 -16.94
C TYR A 8 -9.52 0.01 -17.18
N PRO A 9 -10.36 -0.69 -17.97
CA PRO A 9 -10.25 -2.14 -18.16
C PRO A 9 -8.91 -2.57 -18.79
N GLN A 10 -8.24 -1.70 -19.54
CA GLN A 10 -6.93 -1.95 -20.14
C GLN A 10 -5.83 -2.24 -19.11
N LEU A 11 -5.99 -1.83 -17.84
CA LEU A 11 -5.01 -2.08 -16.78
C LEU A 11 -4.79 -3.57 -16.50
N THR A 12 -5.77 -4.42 -16.79
CA THR A 12 -5.71 -5.88 -16.56
C THR A 12 -5.45 -6.69 -17.83
N GLU A 13 -5.27 -6.03 -18.97
CA GLU A 13 -4.91 -6.73 -20.21
C GLU A 13 -3.54 -7.40 -20.11
N ALA A 14 -3.46 -8.66 -20.54
CA ALA A 14 -2.25 -9.48 -20.45
C ALA A 14 -1.00 -8.82 -21.05
N ARG A 15 -1.16 -8.07 -22.14
CA ARG A 15 -0.07 -7.40 -22.85
C ARG A 15 0.65 -6.32 -22.02
N HIS A 16 0.03 -5.79 -20.97
CA HIS A 16 0.59 -4.74 -20.14
C HIS A 16 1.31 -5.26 -18.89
N THR A 17 1.23 -6.57 -18.61
CA THR A 17 1.87 -7.20 -17.45
C THR A 17 2.93 -8.19 -17.90
N THR A 18 4.13 -8.09 -17.32
CA THR A 18 5.26 -8.98 -17.65
C THR A 18 5.28 -10.24 -16.79
N ARG A 19 4.82 -10.15 -15.54
CA ARG A 19 4.69 -11.29 -14.63
C ARG A 19 3.24 -11.75 -14.59
N MET A 20 3.01 -13.06 -14.69
CA MET A 20 1.67 -13.68 -14.64
C MET A 20 0.63 -12.92 -15.50
N PRO A 21 0.84 -12.78 -16.84
CA PRO A 21 -0.05 -12.03 -17.71
C PRO A 21 -1.51 -12.50 -17.60
N GLY A 22 -2.44 -11.55 -17.53
CA GLY A 22 -3.88 -11.83 -17.43
C GLY A 22 -4.35 -12.36 -16.05
N LYS A 23 -3.46 -12.44 -15.05
CA LYS A 23 -3.85 -12.77 -13.67
C LYS A 23 -4.10 -11.48 -12.89
N PHE A 24 -5.31 -11.32 -12.39
CA PHE A 24 -5.73 -10.17 -11.59
C PHE A 24 -6.92 -10.58 -10.70
N TYR A 25 -7.21 -9.78 -9.71
CA TYR A 25 -8.41 -9.92 -8.88
C TYR A 25 -9.57 -9.16 -9.52
N THR A 26 -10.68 -9.83 -9.71
CA THR A 26 -11.94 -9.16 -10.06
C THR A 26 -12.50 -8.44 -8.85
N LEU A 27 -13.34 -7.44 -9.08
CA LEU A 27 -14.02 -6.74 -7.98
C LEU A 27 -14.89 -7.68 -7.15
N SER A 28 -15.52 -8.69 -7.79
CA SER A 28 -16.31 -9.69 -7.08
C SER A 28 -15.46 -10.54 -6.14
N GLU A 29 -14.29 -11.03 -6.60
CA GLU A 29 -13.37 -11.80 -5.75
C GLU A 29 -12.87 -10.98 -4.56
N LEU A 30 -12.59 -9.69 -4.77
CA LEU A 30 -12.17 -8.80 -3.68
C LEU A 30 -13.30 -8.52 -2.69
N GLN A 31 -14.54 -8.40 -3.16
CA GLN A 31 -15.72 -8.27 -2.29
C GLN A 31 -15.97 -9.53 -1.46
N ASP A 32 -15.81 -10.72 -2.05
CA ASP A 32 -15.90 -11.98 -1.35
C ASP A 32 -14.80 -12.12 -0.31
N LEU A 33 -13.57 -11.74 -0.65
CA LEU A 33 -12.44 -11.70 0.28
C LEU A 33 -12.69 -10.72 1.43
N ALA A 34 -13.18 -9.52 1.14
CA ALA A 34 -13.48 -8.51 2.17
C ALA A 34 -14.57 -9.02 3.14
N ARG A 35 -15.59 -9.71 2.62
CA ARG A 35 -16.63 -10.32 3.43
C ARG A 35 -16.08 -11.43 4.33
N LEU A 36 -15.25 -12.32 3.79
CA LEU A 36 -14.60 -13.38 4.55
C LEU A 36 -13.69 -12.80 5.65
N CYS A 37 -12.89 -11.79 5.32
CA CYS A 37 -12.05 -11.11 6.30
C CYS A 37 -12.91 -10.53 7.44
N LYS A 38 -14.02 -9.88 7.12
CA LYS A 38 -14.94 -9.31 8.11
C LYS A 38 -15.53 -10.38 9.05
N GLU A 39 -15.96 -11.51 8.50
CA GLU A 39 -16.45 -12.66 9.29
C GLU A 39 -15.39 -13.21 10.24
N LEU A 40 -14.14 -13.26 9.78
CA LEU A 40 -12.99 -13.72 10.57
C LEU A 40 -12.40 -12.62 11.48
N ARG A 41 -12.98 -11.42 11.51
CA ARG A 41 -12.46 -10.24 12.25
C ARG A 41 -11.04 -9.83 11.82
N ILE A 42 -10.73 -10.02 10.54
CA ILE A 42 -9.48 -9.59 9.91
C ILE A 42 -9.75 -8.27 9.18
N THR A 43 -8.89 -7.28 9.36
CA THR A 43 -8.96 -6.05 8.58
C THR A 43 -8.23 -6.23 7.26
N LEU A 44 -8.97 -6.25 6.16
CA LEU A 44 -8.38 -6.22 4.82
C LEU A 44 -7.89 -4.81 4.50
N ILE A 45 -6.65 -4.71 4.02
CA ILE A 45 -6.03 -3.45 3.59
C ILE A 45 -5.58 -3.62 2.14
N PRO A 46 -6.36 -3.14 1.15
CA PRO A 46 -5.92 -3.16 -0.23
C PRO A 46 -4.81 -2.15 -0.46
N GLU A 47 -3.84 -2.51 -1.30
CA GLU A 47 -2.76 -1.62 -1.72
C GLU A 47 -2.83 -1.32 -3.22
N ILE A 48 -2.70 -0.04 -3.55
CA ILE A 48 -2.40 0.44 -4.89
C ILE A 48 -1.10 1.22 -4.80
N ASP A 49 -0.01 0.56 -5.14
CA ASP A 49 1.32 1.15 -5.07
C ASP A 49 1.49 2.25 -6.11
N MET A 50 1.89 3.43 -5.62
CA MET A 50 2.00 4.66 -6.41
C MET A 50 3.06 5.61 -5.85
N PRO A 51 3.78 6.35 -6.70
CA PRO A 51 3.88 6.19 -8.15
C PRO A 51 4.89 5.13 -8.56
N GLY A 52 5.60 4.49 -7.61
CA GLY A 52 6.54 3.41 -7.83
C GLY A 52 5.85 2.14 -8.34
N HIS A 53 6.67 1.16 -8.78
CA HIS A 53 6.21 -0.17 -9.20
C HIS A 53 5.05 -0.17 -10.25
N SER A 54 4.94 0.94 -11.00
CA SER A 54 3.79 1.29 -11.85
C SER A 54 3.98 1.02 -13.34
N SER A 55 5.00 0.23 -13.74
CA SER A 55 5.30 -0.01 -15.16
C SER A 55 4.10 -0.56 -15.97
N ALA A 56 3.26 -1.39 -15.36
CA ALA A 56 2.06 -1.90 -16.01
C ALA A 56 1.01 -0.79 -16.22
N PHE A 57 0.87 0.12 -15.26
CA PHE A 57 0.00 1.29 -15.40
C PHE A 57 0.46 2.17 -16.56
N SER A 58 1.74 2.54 -16.58
CA SER A 58 2.29 3.41 -17.65
C SER A 58 2.15 2.78 -19.02
N ARG A 59 2.34 1.46 -19.16
CA ARG A 59 2.11 0.75 -20.45
C ARG A 59 0.64 0.75 -20.87
N ALA A 60 -0.27 0.58 -19.91
CA ALA A 60 -1.70 0.50 -20.21
C ALA A 60 -2.32 1.86 -20.50
N MET A 61 -1.85 2.90 -19.82
CA MET A 61 -2.44 4.24 -19.87
C MET A 61 -1.72 5.18 -20.85
N GLY A 62 -0.44 4.90 -21.17
CA GLY A 62 0.38 5.74 -22.05
C GLY A 62 0.97 6.97 -21.36
N PHE A 63 0.82 7.10 -20.02
CA PHE A 63 1.34 8.22 -19.23
C PHE A 63 1.73 7.75 -17.82
N ASP A 64 2.56 8.55 -17.15
CA ASP A 64 3.01 8.29 -15.78
C ASP A 64 1.95 8.70 -14.74
N MET A 65 1.97 8.05 -13.58
CA MET A 65 1.05 8.33 -12.48
C MET A 65 1.16 9.76 -11.94
N GLN A 66 2.33 10.38 -12.02
CA GLN A 66 2.56 11.74 -11.50
C GLN A 66 2.13 12.85 -12.47
N THR A 67 1.72 12.51 -13.69
CA THR A 67 1.13 13.48 -14.61
C THR A 67 -0.27 13.91 -14.15
N LEU A 68 -0.80 14.98 -14.71
CA LEU A 68 -2.17 15.43 -14.39
C LEU A 68 -3.20 14.35 -14.72
N GLU A 69 -3.05 13.70 -15.87
CA GLU A 69 -3.88 12.58 -16.33
C GLU A 69 -3.73 11.37 -15.41
N GLY A 70 -2.49 11.06 -15.01
CA GLY A 70 -2.18 9.97 -14.09
C GLY A 70 -2.83 10.16 -12.73
N LYS A 71 -2.70 11.34 -12.13
CA LYS A 71 -3.34 11.67 -10.86
C LYS A 71 -4.87 11.59 -10.94
N ARG A 72 -5.46 12.02 -12.06
CA ARG A 72 -6.91 11.90 -12.27
C ARG A 72 -7.33 10.44 -12.35
N ALA A 73 -6.62 9.63 -13.15
CA ALA A 73 -6.90 8.21 -13.26
C ALA A 73 -6.76 7.48 -11.92
N LEU A 74 -5.73 7.80 -11.12
CA LEU A 74 -5.56 7.24 -9.77
C LEU A 74 -6.70 7.61 -8.83
N LYS A 75 -7.14 8.86 -8.84
CA LYS A 75 -8.30 9.30 -8.03
C LYS A 75 -9.57 8.54 -8.43
N ASP A 76 -9.80 8.33 -9.71
CA ASP A 76 -10.92 7.51 -10.19
C ASP A 76 -10.84 6.04 -9.72
N ILE A 77 -9.64 5.45 -9.77
CA ILE A 77 -9.39 4.07 -9.33
C ILE A 77 -9.56 3.94 -7.81
N LEU A 78 -9.02 4.88 -7.04
CA LEU A 78 -9.17 4.91 -5.58
C LEU A 78 -10.64 5.06 -5.18
N THR A 79 -11.40 5.88 -5.92
CA THR A 79 -12.84 6.05 -5.71
C THR A 79 -13.57 4.74 -6.00
N GLU A 80 -13.31 4.11 -7.15
CA GLU A 80 -13.91 2.83 -7.51
C GLU A 80 -13.62 1.74 -6.46
N LEU A 81 -12.38 1.67 -5.96
CA LEU A 81 -11.98 0.74 -4.92
C LEU A 81 -12.72 1.01 -3.60
N ALA A 82 -12.78 2.26 -3.16
CA ALA A 82 -13.41 2.67 -1.91
C ALA A 82 -14.93 2.43 -1.91
N GLU A 83 -15.57 2.63 -3.06
CA GLU A 83 -17.01 2.36 -3.25
C GLU A 83 -17.32 0.87 -3.36
N SER A 84 -16.37 0.08 -3.89
CA SER A 84 -16.55 -1.36 -4.09
C SER A 84 -16.28 -2.19 -2.85
N LEU A 85 -15.43 -1.72 -1.92
CA LEU A 85 -14.97 -2.48 -0.76
C LEU A 85 -15.28 -1.76 0.57
N ASP A 86 -15.91 -2.51 1.49
CA ASP A 86 -16.09 -2.06 2.88
C ASP A 86 -14.81 -2.29 3.69
N VAL A 87 -13.81 -1.44 3.43
CA VAL A 87 -12.50 -1.46 4.12
C VAL A 87 -12.21 -0.11 4.76
N PRO A 88 -11.56 -0.08 5.96
CA PRO A 88 -11.27 1.17 6.64
C PRO A 88 -10.03 1.89 6.13
N TYR A 89 -9.12 1.18 5.48
CA TYR A 89 -7.83 1.67 5.05
C TYR A 89 -7.58 1.37 3.57
N ILE A 90 -6.79 2.23 2.92
CA ILE A 90 -6.18 1.98 1.61
C ILE A 90 -4.68 2.28 1.73
N HIS A 91 -3.84 1.34 1.30
CA HIS A 91 -2.40 1.52 1.28
C HIS A 91 -1.98 2.10 -0.08
N LEU A 92 -1.19 3.18 -0.05
CA LEU A 92 -0.80 3.94 -1.24
C LEU A 92 0.59 3.54 -1.79
N GLY A 93 1.29 2.63 -1.10
CA GLY A 93 2.68 2.33 -1.45
C GLY A 93 3.60 3.49 -1.07
N THR A 94 4.19 4.15 -2.04
CA THR A 94 5.07 5.33 -1.93
C THR A 94 6.55 5.03 -1.69
N ASP A 95 6.99 3.79 -1.83
CA ASP A 95 8.37 3.37 -1.68
C ASP A 95 9.13 3.32 -3.03
N GLU A 96 10.45 3.22 -2.93
CA GLU A 96 11.40 2.93 -4.01
C GLU A 96 11.20 3.73 -5.30
N THR A 97 10.84 5.00 -5.19
CA THR A 97 10.55 5.87 -6.33
C THR A 97 11.04 7.29 -6.14
N ASP A 98 11.24 8.00 -7.25
CA ASP A 98 11.49 9.43 -7.28
C ASP A 98 10.17 10.20 -7.44
N PHE A 99 9.98 11.22 -6.63
CA PHE A 99 8.82 12.10 -6.68
C PHE A 99 9.16 13.35 -7.48
N THR A 100 8.68 13.41 -8.71
CA THR A 100 8.80 14.58 -9.59
C THR A 100 7.75 15.64 -9.27
N ASP A 101 6.57 15.21 -8.80
CA ASP A 101 5.50 16.09 -8.31
C ASP A 101 5.45 16.06 -6.77
N LYS A 102 5.81 17.20 -6.15
CA LYS A 102 5.82 17.36 -4.69
C LYS A 102 4.42 17.43 -4.06
N LEU A 103 3.37 17.50 -4.84
CA LEU A 103 1.99 17.48 -4.37
C LEU A 103 1.33 16.11 -4.55
N PHE A 104 2.00 15.17 -5.24
CA PHE A 104 1.43 13.86 -5.56
C PHE A 104 0.91 13.11 -4.33
N VAL A 105 1.77 12.87 -3.35
CA VAL A 105 1.38 12.09 -2.15
C VAL A 105 0.34 12.84 -1.31
N PRO A 106 0.52 14.14 -0.98
CA PRO A 106 -0.53 14.91 -0.29
C PRO A 106 -1.89 14.85 -0.97
N GLU A 107 -1.95 14.99 -2.30
CA GLU A 107 -3.21 14.93 -3.05
C GLU A 107 -3.86 13.54 -3.00
N MET A 108 -3.07 12.46 -3.06
CA MET A 108 -3.62 11.10 -2.97
C MET A 108 -4.12 10.79 -1.56
N VAL A 109 -3.40 11.20 -0.53
CA VAL A 109 -3.84 11.04 0.88
C VAL A 109 -5.14 11.79 1.13
N GLU A 110 -5.23 13.06 0.69
CA GLU A 110 -6.44 13.87 0.85
C GLU A 110 -7.63 13.25 0.09
N HIS A 111 -7.37 12.72 -1.11
CA HIS A 111 -8.42 12.04 -1.86
C HIS A 111 -8.94 10.80 -1.13
N VAL A 112 -8.07 9.94 -0.58
CA VAL A 112 -8.48 8.77 0.23
C VAL A 112 -9.29 9.21 1.45
N ARG A 113 -8.88 10.29 2.13
CA ARG A 113 -9.62 10.84 3.26
C ARG A 113 -10.99 11.38 2.87
N SER A 114 -11.11 12.02 1.71
CA SER A 114 -12.39 12.51 1.19
C SER A 114 -13.39 11.39 0.89
N LEU A 115 -12.91 10.17 0.66
CA LEU A 115 -13.71 8.96 0.50
C LEU A 115 -14.09 8.29 1.85
N GLY A 116 -13.77 8.92 2.98
CA GLY A 116 -14.04 8.38 4.32
C GLY A 116 -13.11 7.23 4.73
N LYS A 117 -11.99 7.03 4.02
CA LYS A 117 -10.99 6.01 4.32
C LYS A 117 -9.75 6.64 4.96
N LYS A 118 -8.89 5.81 5.55
CA LYS A 118 -7.59 6.23 6.07
C LYS A 118 -6.48 5.75 5.14
N ALA A 119 -5.50 6.62 4.91
CA ALA A 119 -4.35 6.30 4.07
C ALA A 119 -3.23 5.67 4.88
N ILE A 120 -2.62 4.61 4.33
CA ILE A 120 -1.37 4.00 4.80
C ILE A 120 -0.32 4.20 3.72
N ALA A 121 0.94 4.35 4.12
CA ALA A 121 2.04 4.49 3.17
C ALA A 121 3.34 3.88 3.71
N TRP A 122 4.21 3.41 2.81
CA TRP A 122 5.51 2.87 3.17
C TRP A 122 6.48 3.96 3.67
N ASN A 123 7.33 3.58 4.64
CA ASN A 123 8.46 4.38 5.10
C ASN A 123 9.70 3.47 5.26
N PRO A 124 10.83 3.74 4.59
CA PRO A 124 11.11 4.93 3.78
C PRO A 124 10.35 4.96 2.44
N GLY A 125 10.21 6.16 1.92
CA GLY A 125 9.51 6.50 0.69
C GLY A 125 9.37 8.01 0.64
N TRP A 126 8.15 8.53 0.58
CA TRP A 126 7.89 9.95 0.75
C TRP A 126 8.37 10.47 2.12
N PRO A 127 8.97 11.69 2.21
CA PRO A 127 9.44 12.26 3.47
C PRO A 127 8.28 12.81 4.33
N PHE A 128 7.46 11.93 4.87
CA PHE A 128 6.28 12.28 5.63
C PHE A 128 6.56 13.18 6.83
N LYS A 129 5.72 14.19 6.99
CA LYS A 129 5.61 15.00 8.20
C LYS A 129 4.55 14.42 9.13
N SER A 130 4.53 14.92 10.39
CA SER A 130 3.52 14.52 11.37
C SER A 130 2.10 14.66 10.81
N LYS A 131 1.31 13.59 10.92
CA LYS A 131 -0.11 13.53 10.51
C LYS A 131 -0.38 13.75 9.02
N GLU A 132 0.65 13.78 8.19
CA GLU A 132 0.50 13.90 6.74
C GLU A 132 -0.16 12.66 6.13
N VAL A 133 0.04 11.50 6.75
CA VAL A 133 -0.65 10.24 6.47
C VAL A 133 -1.26 9.69 7.76
N ASP A 134 -2.26 8.82 7.67
CA ASP A 134 -2.96 8.32 8.85
C ASP A 134 -2.20 7.20 9.57
N LEU A 135 -1.40 6.44 8.82
CA LEU A 135 -0.60 5.33 9.34
C LEU A 135 0.64 5.11 8.46
N LEU A 136 1.81 5.06 9.07
CA LEU A 136 3.05 4.68 8.39
C LEU A 136 3.29 3.18 8.50
N HIS A 137 3.83 2.58 7.45
CA HIS A 137 4.28 1.20 7.43
C HIS A 137 5.79 1.16 7.21
N LEU A 138 6.54 0.84 8.28
CA LEU A 138 7.99 0.77 8.22
C LEU A 138 8.41 -0.58 7.60
N TRP A 139 9.03 -0.55 6.43
CA TRP A 139 9.35 -1.78 5.68
C TRP A 139 10.85 -2.13 5.66
N SER A 140 11.74 -1.18 5.86
CA SER A 140 13.18 -1.44 5.85
C SER A 140 13.88 -0.84 7.06
N SER A 141 15.11 -1.26 7.36
CA SER A 141 15.93 -0.74 8.45
C SER A 141 16.16 0.78 8.38
N LYS A 142 15.97 1.40 7.21
CA LYS A 142 16.03 2.85 7.01
C LYS A 142 14.75 3.58 7.44
N GLY A 143 13.64 2.84 7.63
CA GLY A 143 12.36 3.40 8.07
C GLY A 143 12.47 4.10 9.42
N ARG A 144 11.81 5.23 9.57
CA ARG A 144 11.84 6.07 10.77
C ARG A 144 10.44 6.39 11.25
N ILE A 145 10.29 6.38 12.56
CA ILE A 145 9.06 6.85 13.22
C ILE A 145 8.94 8.35 12.99
N VAL A 146 7.75 8.77 12.59
CA VAL A 146 7.38 10.20 12.51
C VAL A 146 6.54 10.53 13.74
N TYR A 147 7.00 11.45 14.57
CA TYR A 147 6.31 11.81 15.81
C TYR A 147 4.87 12.25 15.53
N GLY A 148 3.93 11.73 16.29
CA GLY A 148 2.50 12.04 16.17
C GLY A 148 1.78 11.31 15.02
N THR A 149 2.46 10.43 14.27
CA THR A 149 1.84 9.55 13.27
C THR A 149 1.98 8.10 13.74
N PRO A 150 0.89 7.34 13.86
CA PRO A 150 0.96 5.91 14.19
C PRO A 150 1.73 5.11 13.13
N ALA A 151 2.32 3.99 13.53
CA ALA A 151 3.09 3.15 12.61
C ALA A 151 2.90 1.65 12.84
N ILE A 152 3.02 0.90 11.75
CA ILE A 152 3.18 -0.56 11.71
C ILE A 152 4.64 -0.86 11.42
N ASP A 153 5.17 -1.94 11.98
CA ASP A 153 6.57 -2.35 11.80
C ASP A 153 6.69 -3.67 11.06
N SER A 154 7.31 -3.66 9.90
CA SER A 154 7.68 -4.88 9.16
C SER A 154 9.19 -4.96 8.91
N ARG A 155 9.99 -4.04 9.45
CA ARG A 155 11.42 -3.88 9.12
C ARG A 155 12.25 -5.16 9.27
N TYR A 156 11.86 -6.02 10.18
CA TYR A 156 12.56 -7.28 10.49
C TYR A 156 11.63 -8.50 10.39
N HIS A 157 10.48 -8.34 9.75
CA HIS A 157 9.41 -9.33 9.75
C HIS A 157 9.09 -9.88 8.35
N TYR A 158 10.08 -9.81 7.43
CA TYR A 158 9.98 -10.48 6.14
C TYR A 158 10.37 -11.94 6.29
N LEU A 159 9.50 -12.85 5.87
CA LEU A 159 9.72 -14.29 6.02
C LEU A 159 10.56 -14.88 4.88
N ASN A 160 10.69 -14.17 3.76
CA ASN A 160 11.33 -14.70 2.55
C ASN A 160 12.16 -13.68 1.73
N HIS A 161 12.49 -12.51 2.28
CA HIS A 161 13.05 -11.44 1.46
C HIS A 161 14.59 -11.43 1.38
N TYR A 162 15.30 -11.65 2.46
CA TYR A 162 16.75 -11.45 2.53
C TYR A 162 17.55 -12.73 2.76
N ASP A 163 16.91 -13.84 3.06
CA ASP A 163 17.54 -15.11 3.33
C ASP A 163 16.64 -16.27 2.91
N LEU A 164 17.25 -17.44 2.69
CA LEU A 164 16.53 -18.69 2.43
C LEU A 164 15.66 -19.13 3.63
N PHE A 165 15.98 -18.63 4.81
CA PHE A 165 15.28 -18.95 6.04
C PHE A 165 14.92 -17.68 6.81
N ALA A 166 13.69 -17.63 7.33
CA ALA A 166 13.31 -16.60 8.28
C ALA A 166 14.19 -16.68 9.54
N ASP A 167 14.77 -15.55 9.95
CA ASP A 167 15.47 -15.47 11.24
C ASP A 167 14.46 -15.45 12.38
N ILE A 168 14.10 -16.66 12.85
CA ILE A 168 13.09 -16.85 13.91
C ILE A 168 13.56 -16.20 15.22
N GLN A 169 14.86 -16.21 15.51
CA GLN A 169 15.39 -15.56 16.71
C GLN A 169 15.22 -14.05 16.65
N MET A 170 15.50 -13.44 15.49
CA MET A 170 15.28 -12.02 15.28
C MET A 170 13.79 -11.68 15.36
N LEU A 171 12.94 -12.46 14.68
CA LEU A 171 11.47 -12.27 14.71
C LEU A 171 10.93 -12.29 16.14
N TYR A 172 11.38 -13.26 16.95
CA TYR A 172 10.92 -13.43 18.33
C TYR A 172 11.47 -12.37 19.29
N SER A 173 12.74 -11.97 19.13
CA SER A 173 13.41 -11.03 20.03
C SER A 173 13.28 -9.55 19.63
N SER A 174 12.85 -9.27 18.41
CA SER A 174 12.70 -7.89 17.92
C SER A 174 11.65 -7.13 18.70
N LYS A 175 11.98 -5.91 19.11
CA LYS A 175 11.02 -4.98 19.69
C LYS A 175 10.35 -4.19 18.58
N ILE A 176 9.04 -4.33 18.45
CA ILE A 176 8.25 -3.58 17.48
C ILE A 176 8.49 -2.09 17.69
N LEU A 177 8.91 -1.39 16.67
CA LEU A 177 9.32 0.03 16.67
C LEU A 177 10.40 0.38 17.70
N GLY A 178 11.06 -0.61 18.32
CA GLY A 178 12.08 -0.40 19.35
C GLY A 178 11.54 0.20 20.66
N VAL A 179 10.23 0.16 20.89
CA VAL A 179 9.58 0.81 22.04
C VAL A 179 8.93 -0.20 22.98
N THR A 180 8.63 0.26 24.19
CA THR A 180 7.88 -0.52 25.19
C THR A 180 6.38 -0.53 24.89
N ALA A 181 5.66 -1.52 25.37
CA ALA A 181 4.26 -1.83 25.07
C ALA A 181 3.23 -0.72 25.35
N SER A 182 3.61 0.38 25.98
CA SER A 182 2.70 1.49 26.32
C SER A 182 2.68 2.66 25.33
N ASN A 183 3.38 2.55 24.19
CA ASN A 183 3.42 3.64 23.21
C ASN A 183 2.19 3.58 22.29
N THR A 184 1.32 4.58 22.39
CA THR A 184 0.08 4.69 21.61
C THR A 184 0.27 4.87 20.10
N ASN A 185 1.48 5.18 19.63
CA ASN A 185 1.80 5.28 18.21
C ASN A 185 2.18 3.93 17.58
N VAL A 186 2.28 2.86 18.38
CA VAL A 186 2.57 1.51 17.88
C VAL A 186 1.26 0.81 17.56
N MET A 187 1.00 0.56 16.28
CA MET A 187 -0.18 -0.19 15.85
C MET A 187 0.04 -1.70 15.80
N GLY A 188 1.30 -2.13 15.74
CA GLY A 188 1.68 -3.53 15.70
C GLY A 188 2.75 -3.83 14.65
N ALA A 189 2.85 -5.10 14.26
CA ALA A 189 3.75 -5.57 13.21
C ALA A 189 2.98 -6.36 12.16
N ILE A 190 3.54 -6.41 10.95
CA ILE A 190 3.06 -7.28 9.87
C ILE A 190 4.20 -8.23 9.50
N LEU A 191 3.91 -9.53 9.48
CA LEU A 191 4.76 -10.54 8.87
C LEU A 191 4.56 -10.49 7.35
N ALA A 192 5.63 -10.21 6.62
CA ALA A 192 5.57 -10.07 5.18
C ALA A 192 6.07 -11.33 4.48
N VAL A 193 5.28 -11.82 3.52
CA VAL A 193 5.71 -12.78 2.50
C VAL A 193 5.68 -12.02 1.18
N TRP A 194 6.87 -11.64 0.70
CA TRP A 194 7.01 -10.80 -0.47
C TRP A 194 7.60 -11.59 -1.62
N ASN A 195 6.84 -11.80 -2.68
CA ASN A 195 7.26 -12.54 -3.86
C ASN A 195 7.49 -11.57 -5.02
N ASP A 196 8.75 -11.42 -5.39
CA ASP A 196 9.16 -10.68 -6.58
C ASP A 196 8.97 -11.48 -7.87
#